data_274144e9f94a4c3f6ae1115428daf1d9
#
_entry.id   274144e9f94a4c3f6ae1115428daf1d9
#
_cell.length_a   1.000
_cell.length_b   1.000
_cell.length_c   1.000
_cell.angle_alpha   90.00
_cell.angle_beta   90.00
_cell.angle_gamma   90.00
#
_symmetry.space_group_name_H-M   'P 1'
#
loop_
_entity.id
_entity.type
_entity.pdbx_description
1 polymer ?
#
loop_
_entity_poly.entity_id
_entity_poly.type
_entity_poly.pdbx_seq_one_letter_code
_entity_poly.pdbx_strand_id
1 'polypeptide(L)'
;MVNRTPLTSEEEAVWRPLMRVVTVLPRALDDQFAHDNGVSLTDYTVLVSLSEAPEGRLRLTDLAESTALSLSRISRVVEAMVRRGLVKKVKCPQDRRAAHATLTELGRAKLAAAYPGHLERVRTFLFDHLSPEEVRAAGPILARLAAALEPPDGPGCPDDQT
;
A
#
# COMPACT_ATOMS: atom_id res chain seq x y z
N MET A 1 -8.20 9.72 -29.84
CA MET A 1 -6.93 9.56 -30.59
C MET A 1 -5.82 9.43 -29.56
N VAL A 2 -5.12 8.28 -29.54
CA VAL A 2 -3.97 8.11 -28.65
C VAL A 2 -2.83 8.94 -29.24
N ASN A 3 -2.32 9.91 -28.46
CA ASN A 3 -1.14 10.67 -28.85
C ASN A 3 0.06 9.69 -28.89
N ARG A 4 0.62 9.45 -30.08
CA ARG A 4 1.76 8.57 -30.33
C ARG A 4 3.07 9.34 -30.50
N THR A 5 3.11 10.59 -30.04
CA THR A 5 4.33 11.38 -30.06
C THR A 5 5.36 10.76 -29.12
N PRO A 6 6.58 10.48 -29.55
CA PRO A 6 7.66 10.02 -28.67
C PRO A 6 7.87 11.01 -27.50
N LEU A 7 8.36 10.51 -26.38
CA LEU A 7 8.75 11.36 -25.26
C LEU A 7 9.89 12.30 -25.70
N THR A 8 9.84 13.52 -25.23
CA THR A 8 10.95 14.46 -25.33
C THR A 8 12.13 14.00 -24.49
N SER A 9 13.31 14.55 -24.71
CA SER A 9 14.50 14.25 -23.88
C SER A 9 14.29 14.61 -22.41
N GLU A 10 13.53 15.67 -22.09
CA GLU A 10 13.20 16.07 -20.73
C GLU A 10 12.23 15.09 -20.08
N GLU A 11 11.21 14.64 -20.82
CA GLU A 11 10.27 13.60 -20.34
C GLU A 11 10.96 12.25 -20.12
N GLU A 12 11.88 11.85 -20.99
CA GLU A 12 12.69 10.65 -20.78
C GLU A 12 13.62 10.76 -19.57
N ALA A 13 14.20 11.93 -19.32
CA ALA A 13 15.04 12.18 -18.15
C ALA A 13 14.28 12.02 -16.83
N VAL A 14 12.97 12.22 -16.81
CA VAL A 14 12.09 11.94 -15.67
C VAL A 14 11.63 10.49 -15.67
N TRP A 15 11.17 9.98 -16.82
CA TRP A 15 10.55 8.66 -16.93
C TRP A 15 11.48 7.51 -16.56
N ARG A 16 12.70 7.51 -17.08
CA ARG A 16 13.65 6.40 -16.85
C ARG A 16 14.06 6.24 -15.38
N PRO A 17 14.46 7.30 -14.65
CA PRO A 17 14.72 7.21 -13.21
C PRO A 17 13.49 6.83 -12.40
N LEU A 18 12.31 7.39 -12.72
CA LEU A 18 11.05 7.02 -12.06
C LEU A 18 10.79 5.51 -12.17
N MET A 19 10.88 4.95 -13.39
CA MET A 19 10.68 3.51 -13.60
C MET A 19 11.70 2.67 -12.81
N ARG A 20 12.93 3.14 -12.67
CA ARG A 20 13.92 2.48 -11.83
C ARG A 20 13.53 2.53 -10.36
N VAL A 21 13.11 3.69 -9.84
CA VAL A 21 12.68 3.85 -8.44
C VAL A 21 11.50 2.93 -8.14
N VAL A 22 10.43 2.96 -8.93
CA VAL A 22 9.21 2.14 -8.69
C VAL A 22 9.47 0.64 -8.81
N THR A 23 10.56 0.23 -9.49
CA THR A 23 10.92 -1.18 -9.65
C THR A 23 11.87 -1.66 -8.53
N VAL A 24 12.83 -0.83 -8.15
CA VAL A 24 13.92 -1.23 -7.23
C VAL A 24 13.55 -0.97 -5.77
N LEU A 25 12.92 0.19 -5.47
CA LEU A 25 12.61 0.59 -4.10
C LEU A 25 11.74 -0.44 -3.35
N PRO A 26 10.63 -0.98 -3.91
CA PRO A 26 9.83 -1.99 -3.21
C PRO A 26 10.63 -3.25 -2.84
N ARG A 27 11.54 -3.69 -3.72
CA ARG A 27 12.41 -4.85 -3.45
C ARG A 27 13.42 -4.55 -2.35
N ALA A 28 14.08 -3.39 -2.40
CA ALA A 28 15.04 -2.97 -1.38
C ALA A 28 14.38 -2.83 0.00
N LEU A 29 13.12 -2.40 0.05
CA LEU A 29 12.32 -2.37 1.28
C LEU A 29 11.93 -3.78 1.75
N ASP A 30 11.53 -4.68 0.84
CA ASP A 30 11.02 -6.01 1.18
C ASP A 30 12.13 -6.95 1.68
N ASP A 31 13.29 -6.97 1.03
CA ASP A 31 14.42 -7.85 1.36
C ASP A 31 14.81 -7.78 2.83
N GLN A 32 14.71 -6.62 3.42
CA GLN A 32 15.09 -6.37 4.79
C GLN A 32 13.94 -6.54 5.79
N PHE A 33 12.67 -6.30 5.37
CA PHE A 33 11.51 -6.56 6.21
C PHE A 33 11.38 -8.03 6.60
N ALA A 34 11.60 -8.92 5.64
CA ALA A 34 11.55 -10.35 5.85
C ALA A 34 12.61 -10.81 6.87
N HIS A 35 13.79 -10.16 6.89
CA HIS A 35 14.90 -10.51 7.76
C HIS A 35 14.67 -10.07 9.21
N ASP A 36 14.21 -8.84 9.43
CA ASP A 36 14.19 -8.20 10.75
C ASP A 36 12.90 -8.47 11.55
N ASN A 37 11.76 -8.61 10.89
CA ASN A 37 10.46 -8.61 11.56
C ASN A 37 9.55 -9.80 11.21
N GLY A 38 9.94 -10.64 10.28
CA GLY A 38 9.13 -11.77 9.82
C GLY A 38 7.80 -11.35 9.18
N VAL A 39 7.72 -10.12 8.65
CA VAL A 39 6.62 -9.60 7.83
C VAL A 39 7.19 -9.11 6.52
N SER A 40 6.48 -9.33 5.41
CA SER A 40 6.84 -8.76 4.11
C SER A 40 6.39 -7.29 4.01
N LEU A 41 6.92 -6.56 3.03
CA LEU A 41 6.41 -5.22 2.71
C LEU A 41 4.90 -5.24 2.41
N THR A 42 4.42 -6.28 1.72
CA THR A 42 2.99 -6.48 1.45
C THR A 42 2.19 -6.67 2.75
N ASP A 43 2.68 -7.49 3.69
CA ASP A 43 2.03 -7.65 4.99
C ASP A 43 1.99 -6.33 5.74
N TYR A 44 3.11 -5.59 5.74
CA TYR A 44 3.21 -4.27 6.38
C TYR A 44 2.18 -3.29 5.79
N THR A 45 2.09 -3.18 4.46
CA THR A 45 1.11 -2.31 3.79
C THR A 45 -0.32 -2.67 4.19
N VAL A 46 -0.66 -3.97 4.24
CA VAL A 46 -1.98 -4.44 4.71
C VAL A 46 -2.24 -4.05 6.17
N LEU A 47 -1.23 -4.22 7.05
CA LEU A 47 -1.37 -3.82 8.46
C LEU A 47 -1.57 -2.31 8.61
N VAL A 48 -0.86 -1.49 7.83
CA VAL A 48 -1.03 -0.02 7.80
C VAL A 48 -2.45 0.32 7.36
N SER A 49 -2.91 -0.16 6.19
CA SER A 49 -4.25 0.13 5.68
C SER A 49 -5.35 -0.24 6.71
N LEU A 50 -5.21 -1.40 7.37
CA LEU A 50 -6.15 -1.79 8.42
C LEU A 50 -6.03 -0.90 9.67
N SER A 51 -4.83 -0.45 10.04
CA SER A 51 -4.65 0.39 11.25
C SER A 51 -5.23 1.80 11.10
N GLU A 52 -5.29 2.30 9.88
CA GLU A 52 -5.84 3.61 9.52
C GLU A 52 -7.37 3.57 9.29
N ALA A 53 -7.92 2.38 9.10
CA ALA A 53 -9.34 2.20 8.87
C ALA A 53 -10.15 2.30 10.16
N PRO A 54 -11.43 2.72 10.09
CA PRO A 54 -12.35 2.69 11.23
C PRO A 54 -12.38 1.28 11.87
N GLU A 55 -12.30 1.24 13.20
CA GLU A 55 -12.28 -0.01 13.98
C GLU A 55 -11.17 -1.01 13.58
N GLY A 56 -10.19 -0.59 12.79
CA GLY A 56 -9.14 -1.48 12.27
C GLY A 56 -9.66 -2.52 11.28
N ARG A 57 -10.70 -2.19 10.51
CA ARG A 57 -11.46 -3.12 9.67
C ARG A 57 -11.70 -2.57 8.28
N LEU A 58 -11.47 -3.41 7.24
CA LEU A 58 -11.76 -3.11 5.83
C LEU A 58 -12.40 -4.30 5.13
N ARG A 59 -13.22 -4.02 4.11
CA ARG A 59 -13.61 -5.03 3.13
C ARG A 59 -12.40 -5.46 2.32
N LEU A 60 -12.37 -6.70 1.84
CA LEU A 60 -11.25 -7.17 1.00
C LEU A 60 -11.14 -6.40 -0.33
N THR A 61 -12.23 -5.87 -0.85
CA THR A 61 -12.26 -4.99 -2.02
C THR A 61 -11.50 -3.68 -1.73
N ASP A 62 -11.87 -3.01 -0.65
CA ASP A 62 -11.29 -1.72 -0.25
C ASP A 62 -9.80 -1.89 0.12
N LEU A 63 -9.46 -3.03 0.73
CA LEU A 63 -8.07 -3.40 1.03
C LEU A 63 -7.27 -3.69 -0.26
N ALA A 64 -7.89 -4.24 -1.29
CA ALA A 64 -7.27 -4.44 -2.59
C ALA A 64 -6.98 -3.09 -3.28
N GLU A 65 -7.91 -2.15 -3.22
CA GLU A 65 -7.75 -0.79 -3.74
C GLU A 65 -6.64 -0.04 -2.99
N SER A 66 -6.72 0.02 -1.66
CA SER A 66 -5.73 0.76 -0.84
C SER A 66 -4.30 0.22 -0.97
N THR A 67 -4.14 -1.06 -1.33
CA THR A 67 -2.83 -1.70 -1.52
C THR A 67 -2.39 -1.79 -2.97
N ALA A 68 -3.21 -1.33 -3.93
CA ALA A 68 -3.01 -1.50 -5.37
C ALA A 68 -2.76 -2.97 -5.79
N LEU A 69 -3.39 -3.92 -5.09
CA LEU A 69 -3.28 -5.34 -5.38
C LEU A 69 -4.61 -5.90 -5.91
N SER A 70 -4.55 -6.96 -6.71
CA SER A 70 -5.77 -7.65 -7.13
C SER A 70 -6.48 -8.31 -5.94
N LEU A 71 -7.81 -8.38 -5.98
CA LEU A 71 -8.63 -9.02 -4.94
C LEU A 71 -8.20 -10.48 -4.67
N SER A 72 -7.82 -11.21 -5.70
CA SER A 72 -7.30 -12.58 -5.56
C SER A 72 -5.97 -12.64 -4.81
N ARG A 73 -5.10 -11.64 -5.02
CA ARG A 73 -3.83 -11.53 -4.30
C ARG A 73 -4.06 -11.15 -2.84
N ILE A 74 -4.90 -10.14 -2.58
CA ILE A 74 -5.28 -9.74 -1.22
C ILE A 74 -5.90 -10.89 -0.44
N SER A 75 -6.82 -11.64 -1.04
CA SER A 75 -7.41 -12.80 -0.37
C SER A 75 -6.36 -13.80 0.12
N ARG A 76 -5.36 -14.12 -0.72
CA ARG A 76 -4.25 -15.02 -0.34
C ARG A 76 -3.34 -14.45 0.75
N VAL A 77 -3.03 -13.14 0.66
CA VAL A 77 -2.24 -12.44 1.67
C VAL A 77 -2.97 -12.46 3.01
N VAL A 78 -4.23 -12.05 3.03
CA VAL A 78 -5.06 -12.06 4.26
C VAL A 78 -5.18 -13.45 4.84
N GLU A 79 -5.37 -14.51 4.03
CA GLU A 79 -5.39 -15.89 4.52
C GLU A 79 -4.07 -16.33 5.16
N ALA A 80 -2.93 -15.91 4.60
CA ALA A 80 -1.62 -16.16 5.20
C ALA A 80 -1.46 -15.41 6.53
N MET A 81 -1.94 -14.16 6.59
CA MET A 81 -1.90 -13.35 7.82
C MET A 81 -2.85 -13.89 8.90
N VAL A 82 -4.01 -14.43 8.51
CA VAL A 82 -4.93 -15.12 9.45
C VAL A 82 -4.24 -16.34 10.08
N ARG A 83 -3.55 -17.17 9.28
CA ARG A 83 -2.78 -18.32 9.84
C ARG A 83 -1.70 -17.90 10.83
N ARG A 84 -1.16 -16.68 10.69
CA ARG A 84 -0.16 -16.09 11.59
C ARG A 84 -0.79 -15.31 12.75
N GLY A 85 -2.12 -15.22 12.81
CA GLY A 85 -2.84 -14.50 13.86
C GLY A 85 -2.77 -12.97 13.78
N LEU A 86 -2.27 -12.40 12.67
CA LEU A 86 -2.09 -10.95 12.51
C LEU A 86 -3.39 -10.22 12.18
N VAL A 87 -4.29 -10.90 11.49
CA VAL A 87 -5.63 -10.41 11.13
C VAL A 87 -6.67 -11.49 11.37
N LYS A 88 -7.95 -11.08 11.50
CA LYS A 88 -9.12 -11.95 11.46
C LYS A 88 -9.86 -11.71 10.16
N LYS A 89 -10.35 -12.77 9.51
CA LYS A 89 -11.22 -12.68 8.34
C LYS A 89 -12.63 -13.07 8.75
N VAL A 90 -13.57 -12.16 8.56
CA VAL A 90 -14.99 -12.37 8.90
C VAL A 90 -15.80 -12.26 7.63
N LYS A 91 -16.62 -13.27 7.36
CA LYS A 91 -17.59 -13.24 6.24
C LYS A 91 -18.75 -12.33 6.62
N CYS A 92 -19.24 -11.54 5.66
CA CYS A 92 -20.44 -10.76 5.89
C CYS A 92 -21.66 -11.71 5.98
N PRO A 93 -22.49 -11.61 7.05
CA PRO A 93 -23.67 -12.47 7.17
C PRO A 93 -24.70 -12.25 6.06
N GLN A 94 -24.76 -11.02 5.54
CA GLN A 94 -25.74 -10.59 4.53
C GLN A 94 -25.25 -10.80 3.09
N ASP A 95 -23.92 -10.87 2.87
CA ASP A 95 -23.33 -11.15 1.57
C ASP A 95 -22.19 -12.17 1.70
N ARG A 96 -22.48 -13.41 1.26
CA ARG A 96 -21.47 -14.50 1.29
C ARG A 96 -20.25 -14.25 0.41
N ARG A 97 -20.31 -13.25 -0.49
CA ARG A 97 -19.18 -12.86 -1.35
C ARG A 97 -18.31 -11.78 -0.70
N ALA A 98 -18.87 -11.04 0.25
CA ALA A 98 -18.15 -10.01 0.99
C ALA A 98 -17.43 -10.61 2.20
N ALA A 99 -16.18 -10.28 2.36
CA ALA A 99 -15.39 -10.61 3.54
C ALA A 99 -14.63 -9.37 4.00
N HIS A 100 -14.51 -9.23 5.33
CA HIS A 100 -13.75 -8.18 5.97
C HIS A 100 -12.49 -8.77 6.59
N ALA A 101 -11.40 -8.00 6.56
CA ALA A 101 -10.23 -8.22 7.37
C ALA A 101 -10.25 -7.26 8.55
N THR A 102 -9.89 -7.74 9.73
CA THR A 102 -9.81 -6.94 10.96
C THR A 102 -8.44 -7.15 11.60
N LEU A 103 -7.79 -6.06 11.97
CA LEU A 103 -6.49 -6.08 12.64
C LEU A 103 -6.62 -6.67 14.04
N THR A 104 -5.72 -7.59 14.41
CA THR A 104 -5.64 -8.13 15.76
C THR A 104 -4.66 -7.35 16.63
N GLU A 105 -4.67 -7.59 17.96
CA GLU A 105 -3.66 -7.03 18.86
C GLU A 105 -2.24 -7.50 18.48
N LEU A 106 -2.09 -8.76 18.07
CA LEU A 106 -0.80 -9.25 17.55
C LEU A 106 -0.39 -8.53 16.26
N GLY A 107 -1.34 -8.25 15.37
CA GLY A 107 -1.11 -7.45 14.16
C GLY A 107 -0.66 -6.03 14.48
N ARG A 108 -1.32 -5.38 15.45
CA ARG A 108 -0.93 -4.03 15.94
C ARG A 108 0.48 -4.03 16.53
N ALA A 109 0.80 -5.00 17.36
CA ALA A 109 2.12 -5.14 17.96
C ALA A 109 3.21 -5.38 16.90
N LYS A 110 2.91 -6.20 15.88
CA LYS A 110 3.83 -6.42 14.75
C LYS A 110 4.05 -5.18 13.91
N LEU A 111 2.99 -4.43 13.61
CA LEU A 111 3.09 -3.15 12.92
C LEU A 111 3.96 -2.15 13.70
N ALA A 112 3.69 -1.99 14.98
CA ALA A 112 4.47 -1.10 15.84
C ALA A 112 5.95 -1.48 15.92
N ALA A 113 6.26 -2.77 15.99
CA ALA A 113 7.64 -3.26 15.99
C ALA A 113 8.36 -3.06 14.65
N ALA A 114 7.63 -3.14 13.53
CA ALA A 114 8.21 -2.98 12.19
C ALA A 114 8.39 -1.50 11.79
N TYR A 115 7.61 -0.59 12.37
CA TYR A 115 7.56 0.82 11.98
C TYR A 115 8.92 1.55 12.07
N PRO A 116 9.71 1.46 13.16
CA PRO A 116 10.99 2.18 13.25
C PRO A 116 11.96 1.79 12.14
N GLY A 117 12.12 0.49 11.88
CA GLY A 117 12.99 0.00 10.83
C GLY A 117 12.51 0.39 9.43
N HIS A 118 11.18 0.43 9.21
CA HIS A 118 10.62 0.96 7.97
C HIS A 118 10.97 2.43 7.77
N LEU A 119 10.76 3.24 8.79
CA LEU A 119 11.04 4.68 8.74
C LEU A 119 12.52 4.97 8.44
N GLU A 120 13.44 4.25 9.09
CA GLU A 120 14.88 4.37 8.84
C GLU A 120 15.21 4.11 7.37
N ARG A 121 14.64 3.06 6.78
CA ARG A 121 14.90 2.70 5.37
C ARG A 121 14.31 3.68 4.38
N VAL A 122 13.08 4.13 4.64
CA VAL A 122 12.46 5.18 3.80
C VAL A 122 13.33 6.45 3.82
N ARG A 123 13.92 6.79 4.96
CA ARG A 123 14.89 7.90 5.03
C ARG A 123 16.13 7.59 4.21
N THR A 124 16.80 6.47 4.48
CA THR A 124 18.06 6.09 3.82
C THR A 124 17.91 5.95 2.30
N PHE A 125 16.81 5.35 1.81
CA PHE A 125 16.67 5.13 0.37
C PHE A 125 16.04 6.30 -0.38
N LEU A 126 15.39 7.24 0.31
CA LEU A 126 14.69 8.34 -0.35
C LEU A 126 15.06 9.70 0.24
N PHE A 127 14.72 9.97 1.50
CA PHE A 127 14.75 11.33 2.02
C PHE A 127 16.14 11.87 2.33
N ASP A 128 17.13 11.00 2.63
CA ASP A 128 18.53 11.41 2.86
C ASP A 128 19.23 11.87 1.56
N HIS A 129 18.59 11.64 0.40
CA HIS A 129 19.07 12.08 -0.91
C HIS A 129 18.39 13.36 -1.41
N LEU A 130 17.48 13.95 -0.64
CA LEU A 130 16.67 15.11 -1.02
C LEU A 130 16.84 16.24 -0.02
N SER A 131 16.99 17.45 -0.55
CA SER A 131 16.90 18.65 0.27
C SER A 131 15.46 18.91 0.74
N PRO A 132 15.25 19.71 1.80
CA PRO A 132 13.91 20.08 2.24
C PRO A 132 13.08 20.78 1.15
N GLU A 133 13.73 21.53 0.25
CA GLU A 133 13.09 22.20 -0.89
C GLU A 133 12.59 21.18 -1.92
N GLU A 134 13.41 20.17 -2.25
CA GLU A 134 13.04 19.11 -3.18
C GLU A 134 11.91 18.24 -2.62
N VAL A 135 11.91 17.94 -1.33
CA VAL A 135 10.80 17.22 -0.67
C VAL A 135 9.49 18.03 -0.79
N ARG A 136 9.53 19.34 -0.52
CA ARG A 136 8.35 20.21 -0.66
C ARG A 136 7.85 20.29 -2.10
N ALA A 137 8.75 20.30 -3.08
CA ALA A 137 8.40 20.35 -4.50
C ALA A 137 7.84 19.01 -5.01
N ALA A 138 8.41 17.88 -4.57
CA ALA A 138 8.02 16.54 -5.03
C ALA A 138 6.62 16.14 -4.54
N GLY A 139 6.24 16.52 -3.32
CA GLY A 139 4.98 16.10 -2.70
C GLY A 139 3.74 16.36 -3.58
N PRO A 140 3.46 17.60 -3.99
CA PRO A 140 2.31 17.92 -4.84
C PRO A 140 2.37 17.26 -6.23
N ILE A 141 3.58 17.07 -6.78
CA ILE A 141 3.76 16.42 -8.09
C ILE A 141 3.37 14.94 -7.98
N LEU A 142 3.90 14.24 -6.98
CA LEU A 142 3.61 12.83 -6.75
C LEU A 142 2.14 12.58 -6.40
N ALA A 143 1.54 13.46 -5.57
CA ALA A 143 0.11 13.38 -5.24
C ALA A 143 -0.77 13.50 -6.49
N ARG A 144 -0.47 14.44 -7.39
CA ARG A 144 -1.20 14.59 -8.67
C ARG A 144 -1.03 13.37 -9.58
N LEU A 145 0.17 12.78 -9.64
CA LEU A 145 0.41 11.58 -10.44
C LEU A 145 -0.32 10.37 -9.85
N ALA A 146 -0.32 10.22 -8.53
CA ALA A 146 -1.06 9.15 -7.85
C ALA A 146 -2.55 9.24 -8.14
N ALA A 147 -3.16 10.42 -7.96
CA ALA A 147 -4.57 10.65 -8.24
C ALA A 147 -4.96 10.36 -9.72
N ALA A 148 -4.06 10.61 -10.66
CA ALA A 148 -4.30 10.31 -12.08
C ALA A 148 -4.26 8.79 -12.40
N LEU A 149 -3.71 7.97 -11.49
CA LEU A 149 -3.62 6.51 -11.62
C LEU A 149 -4.72 5.78 -10.84
N GLU A 150 -5.44 6.49 -9.99
CA GLU A 150 -6.60 5.92 -9.31
C GLU A 150 -7.70 5.61 -10.34
N PRO A 151 -8.34 4.44 -10.27
CA PRO A 151 -9.50 4.17 -11.11
C PRO A 151 -10.58 5.22 -10.82
N PRO A 152 -11.34 5.68 -11.84
CA PRO A 152 -12.47 6.56 -11.58
C PRO A 152 -13.39 5.87 -10.56
N ASP A 153 -13.84 6.63 -9.57
CA ASP A 153 -14.68 6.17 -8.47
C ASP A 153 -15.71 5.16 -8.97
N GLY A 154 -15.48 3.88 -8.63
CA GLY A 154 -16.53 2.88 -8.77
C GLY A 154 -17.71 3.30 -7.89
N PRO A 155 -18.97 2.97 -8.24
CA PRO A 155 -20.12 3.35 -7.46
C PRO A 155 -19.91 2.88 -6.03
N GLY A 156 -19.65 3.84 -5.13
CA GLY A 156 -19.59 3.61 -3.70
C GLY A 156 -20.88 2.92 -3.31
N CYS A 157 -20.81 1.75 -2.72
CA CYS A 157 -22.00 1.10 -2.16
C CYS A 157 -22.55 2.02 -1.08
N PRO A 158 -23.79 2.51 -1.20
CA PRO A 158 -24.43 3.19 -0.09
C PRO A 158 -24.78 2.11 0.92
N ASP A 159 -24.04 2.00 2.02
CA ASP A 159 -24.55 1.34 3.23
C ASP A 159 -23.46 1.27 4.30
N ASP A 160 -23.43 2.29 5.14
CA ASP A 160 -23.17 2.13 6.56
C ASP A 160 -23.83 3.32 7.33
N GLN A 161 -25.17 3.40 7.18
CA GLN A 161 -26.00 4.16 8.11
C GLN A 161 -27.12 3.25 8.58
N THR A 162 -26.85 2.44 9.59
CA THR A 162 -27.83 2.11 10.65
C THR A 162 -27.11 1.44 11.81
#